data_f4e00a4893b7825ae8c6d02c4f1196bb
#
_entry.id   f4e00a4893b7825ae8c6d02c4f1196bb
#
_cell.length_a   1.000
_cell.length_b   1.000
_cell.length_c   1.000
_cell.angle_alpha   90.00
_cell.angle_beta   90.00
_cell.angle_gamma   90.00
#
_symmetry.space_group_name_H-M   'P 1'
#
loop_
_entity.id
_entity.type
_entity.pdbx_description
1 polymer ?
#
loop_
_entity_poly.entity_id
_entity_poly.type
_entity_poly.pdbx_seq_one_letter_code
_entity_poly.pdbx_strand_id
1 'polypeptide(L)'
;MVRHCTLTPGSNFSQKKGFDEFRPYPVPGVGSFCLELTMEKKIVSNDELKLICDNARKNNQKIVFTNGCFDLLHVGHIRYLRKASSLGDILVVGINSNSSVTLIKGPKRPLVDESARAEIVSSLYFVDYVTLFDEPDPLNLIKIVLPDVLVKGSDWPENKIVGADLVKRHGGKVVRIELTPGVSTSKIIETITDRYC
;
A
#
# COMPACT_ATOMS: atom_id res chain seq x y z
N MET A 1 11.62 7.10 -41.69
CA MET A 1 12.10 5.73 -41.95
C MET A 1 11.77 4.87 -40.75
N VAL A 2 10.61 4.23 -40.79
CA VAL A 2 10.06 3.45 -39.67
C VAL A 2 10.62 2.04 -39.77
N ARG A 3 11.41 1.61 -38.80
CA ARG A 3 11.86 0.21 -38.72
C ARG A 3 10.78 -0.63 -38.03
N HIS A 4 10.11 -1.44 -38.82
CA HIS A 4 9.24 -2.52 -38.32
C HIS A 4 10.12 -3.59 -37.66
N CYS A 5 9.91 -3.84 -36.41
CA CYS A 5 10.43 -5.01 -35.69
C CYS A 5 9.40 -6.14 -35.84
N THR A 6 9.68 -7.10 -36.73
CA THR A 6 8.91 -8.32 -36.90
C THR A 6 9.30 -9.32 -35.82
N LEU A 7 8.39 -9.63 -34.91
CA LEU A 7 8.52 -10.75 -33.97
C LEU A 7 8.17 -12.05 -34.71
N THR A 8 9.14 -12.97 -34.79
CA THR A 8 8.91 -14.35 -35.25
C THR A 8 8.22 -15.17 -34.16
N PRO A 9 7.15 -15.92 -34.48
CA PRO A 9 6.55 -16.85 -33.52
C PRO A 9 7.27 -18.22 -33.58
N GLY A 10 7.77 -18.68 -32.45
CA GLY A 10 8.24 -20.04 -32.34
C GLY A 10 9.19 -20.33 -31.21
N SER A 11 8.70 -20.58 -30.02
CA SER A 11 9.23 -21.63 -29.16
C SER A 11 8.18 -21.97 -28.07
N ASN A 12 7.73 -23.21 -28.10
CA ASN A 12 6.87 -23.84 -27.12
C ASN A 12 7.45 -23.71 -25.72
N PHE A 13 6.83 -22.89 -24.89
CA PHE A 13 7.07 -22.91 -23.45
C PHE A 13 6.19 -24.01 -22.84
N SER A 14 6.80 -25.15 -22.63
CA SER A 14 6.28 -26.27 -21.88
C SER A 14 5.79 -25.81 -20.52
N GLN A 15 4.53 -26.18 -20.20
CA GLN A 15 3.94 -26.05 -18.87
C GLN A 15 4.90 -26.66 -17.83
N LYS A 16 5.45 -25.83 -16.96
CA LYS A 16 6.12 -26.27 -15.73
C LYS A 16 5.30 -25.78 -14.54
N LYS A 17 4.69 -26.77 -13.90
CA LYS A 17 4.39 -26.96 -12.46
C LYS A 17 4.36 -25.71 -11.57
N GLY A 18 3.29 -25.68 -10.80
CA GLY A 18 2.85 -24.77 -9.76
C GLY A 18 3.96 -24.07 -8.96
N PHE A 19 3.73 -22.80 -8.75
CA PHE A 19 4.37 -21.99 -7.73
C PHE A 19 3.76 -22.32 -6.36
N ASP A 20 3.98 -23.56 -5.91
CA ASP A 20 3.76 -23.97 -4.52
C ASP A 20 5.09 -24.49 -4.00
N GLU A 21 5.85 -23.64 -3.37
CA GLU A 21 6.81 -23.91 -2.31
C GLU A 21 7.75 -22.71 -2.13
N PHE A 22 7.30 -21.72 -1.36
CA PHE A 22 8.20 -20.75 -0.78
C PHE A 22 9.01 -21.48 0.30
N ARG A 23 10.23 -21.94 -0.02
CA ARG A 23 11.15 -22.47 0.99
C ARG A 23 11.72 -21.30 1.78
N PRO A 24 11.47 -21.23 3.10
CA PRO A 24 12.17 -20.25 3.93
C PRO A 24 13.66 -20.57 3.91
N TYR A 25 14.50 -19.55 3.70
CA TYR A 25 15.95 -19.69 3.84
C TYR A 25 16.27 -20.16 5.25
N PRO A 26 17.08 -21.23 5.46
CA PRO A 26 17.45 -21.65 6.78
C PRO A 26 18.35 -20.59 7.44
N VAL A 27 17.88 -20.02 8.55
CA VAL A 27 18.71 -19.18 9.40
C VAL A 27 19.50 -20.11 10.34
N PRO A 28 20.84 -20.15 10.26
CA PRO A 28 21.64 -21.02 11.14
C PRO A 28 21.46 -20.60 12.60
N GLY A 29 21.04 -21.51 13.47
CA GLY A 29 20.99 -21.32 14.91
C GLY A 29 19.62 -21.22 15.57
N VAL A 30 18.52 -21.32 14.82
CA VAL A 30 17.17 -21.42 15.40
C VAL A 30 16.72 -22.88 15.30
N GLY A 31 16.56 -23.52 16.46
CA GLY A 31 16.05 -24.89 16.55
C GLY A 31 14.73 -25.01 15.79
N SER A 32 14.46 -26.23 15.27
CA SER A 32 13.28 -26.60 14.48
C SER A 32 11.98 -26.36 15.25
N PHE A 33 11.61 -25.09 15.41
CA PHE A 33 10.25 -24.68 15.67
C PHE A 33 9.64 -24.45 14.30
N CYS A 34 8.86 -25.42 13.83
CA CYS A 34 8.03 -25.29 12.65
C CYS A 34 6.98 -24.21 12.97
N LEU A 35 7.36 -22.93 12.82
CA LEU A 35 6.41 -21.87 12.63
C LEU A 35 5.82 -22.15 11.25
N GLU A 36 4.68 -22.82 11.17
CA GLU A 36 3.71 -22.51 10.15
C GLU A 36 3.41 -21.01 10.33
N LEU A 37 4.18 -20.18 9.62
CA LEU A 37 3.78 -18.84 9.29
C LEU A 37 2.52 -19.02 8.43
N THR A 38 1.39 -19.17 9.07
CA THR A 38 0.13 -18.76 8.48
C THR A 38 0.36 -17.31 8.12
N MET A 39 0.58 -17.05 6.83
CA MET A 39 0.57 -15.68 6.31
C MET A 39 -0.81 -15.14 6.68
N GLU A 40 -0.89 -14.46 7.83
CA GLU A 40 -2.13 -13.83 8.24
C GLU A 40 -2.60 -12.97 7.07
N LYS A 41 -3.86 -13.15 6.69
CA LYS A 41 -4.48 -12.41 5.57
C LYS A 41 -4.38 -10.92 5.87
N LYS A 42 -3.40 -10.25 5.29
CA LYS A 42 -3.20 -8.80 5.50
C LYS A 42 -4.16 -7.94 4.67
N ILE A 43 -4.67 -8.45 3.56
CA ILE A 43 -5.66 -7.76 2.74
C ILE A 43 -7.04 -8.10 3.29
N VAL A 44 -7.73 -7.10 3.83
CA VAL A 44 -8.97 -7.28 4.60
C VAL A 44 -10.09 -6.38 4.07
N SER A 45 -11.32 -6.84 4.24
CA SER A 45 -12.53 -6.04 3.99
C SER A 45 -12.71 -4.95 5.05
N ASN A 46 -13.58 -3.98 4.80
CA ASN A 46 -13.90 -2.93 5.76
C ASN A 46 -14.52 -3.48 7.06
N ASP A 47 -15.30 -4.55 6.98
CA ASP A 47 -15.91 -5.19 8.16
C ASP A 47 -14.85 -5.92 8.99
N GLU A 48 -13.97 -6.69 8.35
CA GLU A 48 -12.81 -7.32 9.01
C GLU A 48 -11.92 -6.27 9.66
N LEU A 49 -11.61 -5.18 8.93
CA LEU A 49 -10.78 -4.09 9.42
C LEU A 49 -11.38 -3.42 10.67
N LYS A 50 -12.69 -3.23 10.68
CA LYS A 50 -13.39 -2.68 11.87
C LYS A 50 -13.16 -3.57 13.08
N LEU A 51 -13.34 -4.88 12.95
CA LEU A 51 -13.12 -5.83 14.05
C LEU A 51 -11.65 -5.83 14.52
N ILE A 52 -10.72 -5.77 13.60
CA ILE A 52 -9.28 -5.67 13.89
C ILE A 52 -8.98 -4.40 14.69
N CYS A 53 -9.48 -3.25 14.25
CA CYS A 53 -9.28 -1.97 14.93
C CYS A 53 -9.94 -1.95 16.32
N ASP A 54 -11.14 -2.53 16.46
CA ASP A 54 -11.82 -2.62 17.75
C ASP A 54 -11.04 -3.51 18.74
N ASN A 55 -10.45 -4.61 18.25
CA ASN A 55 -9.60 -5.48 19.06
C ASN A 55 -8.27 -4.82 19.44
N ALA A 56 -7.64 -4.13 18.50
CA ALA A 56 -6.41 -3.36 18.76
C ALA A 56 -6.60 -2.34 19.88
N ARG A 57 -7.71 -1.59 19.87
CA ARG A 57 -8.04 -0.62 20.93
C ARG A 57 -8.24 -1.29 22.30
N LYS A 58 -8.91 -2.45 22.35
CA LYS A 58 -9.05 -3.21 23.60
C LYS A 58 -7.72 -3.64 24.18
N ASN A 59 -6.71 -3.86 23.33
CA ASN A 59 -5.35 -4.23 23.70
C ASN A 59 -4.43 -3.03 23.89
N ASN A 60 -4.94 -1.79 23.86
CA ASN A 60 -4.19 -0.55 23.95
C ASN A 60 -3.10 -0.40 22.86
N GLN A 61 -3.29 -1.03 21.70
CA GLN A 61 -2.41 -0.91 20.54
C GLN A 61 -2.71 0.37 19.77
N LYS A 62 -1.67 1.11 19.42
CA LYS A 62 -1.76 2.36 18.68
C LYS A 62 -1.90 2.09 17.18
N ILE A 63 -3.00 2.55 16.59
CA ILE A 63 -3.32 2.39 15.17
C ILE A 63 -2.80 3.57 14.39
N VAL A 64 -1.97 3.30 13.38
CA VAL A 64 -1.51 4.26 12.37
C VAL A 64 -2.25 4.00 11.08
N PHE A 65 -2.77 5.04 10.46
CA PHE A 65 -3.46 4.94 9.18
C PHE A 65 -2.84 5.88 8.14
N THR A 66 -2.69 5.37 6.95
CA THR A 66 -2.41 6.17 5.75
C THR A 66 -3.18 5.64 4.55
N ASN A 67 -3.33 6.46 3.51
CA ASN A 67 -3.91 6.00 2.25
C ASN A 67 -3.24 6.62 1.04
N GLY A 68 -3.39 5.96 -0.10
CA GLY A 68 -2.87 6.44 -1.38
C GLY A 68 -3.17 5.50 -2.54
N CYS A 69 -2.81 5.92 -3.75
CA CYS A 69 -2.97 5.12 -4.96
C CYS A 69 -1.97 3.96 -5.04
N PHE A 70 -0.73 4.19 -4.61
CA PHE A 70 0.39 3.22 -4.66
C PHE A 70 0.50 2.51 -6.03
N ASP A 71 0.38 3.27 -7.12
CA ASP A 71 0.27 2.71 -8.47
C ASP A 71 1.56 2.00 -8.91
N LEU A 72 2.65 2.73 -9.18
CA LEU A 72 3.97 2.14 -9.32
C LEU A 72 4.72 2.31 -8.00
N LEU A 73 4.97 1.20 -7.30
CA LEU A 73 5.69 1.24 -6.04
C LEU A 73 7.17 1.62 -6.28
N HIS A 74 7.67 2.57 -5.51
CA HIS A 74 9.06 3.07 -5.60
C HIS A 74 9.63 3.34 -4.20
N VAL A 75 10.95 3.59 -4.13
CA VAL A 75 11.64 3.78 -2.84
C VAL A 75 11.04 4.87 -1.96
N GLY A 76 10.44 5.90 -2.54
CA GLY A 76 9.72 6.94 -1.80
C GLY A 76 8.54 6.38 -1.00
N HIS A 77 7.74 5.49 -1.61
CA HIS A 77 6.67 4.79 -0.91
C HIS A 77 7.19 3.90 0.22
N ILE A 78 8.28 3.15 -0.03
CA ILE A 78 8.89 2.27 0.96
C ILE A 78 9.34 3.06 2.21
N ARG A 79 10.07 4.15 2.00
CA ARG A 79 10.55 5.02 3.09
C ARG A 79 9.41 5.66 3.86
N TYR A 80 8.40 6.15 3.13
CA TYR A 80 7.19 6.75 3.70
C TYR A 80 6.43 5.76 4.58
N LEU A 81 6.09 4.57 4.07
CA LEU A 81 5.34 3.55 4.81
C LEU A 81 6.14 3.02 6.00
N ARG A 82 7.46 2.82 5.86
CA ARG A 82 8.33 2.43 6.99
C ARG A 82 8.34 3.49 8.08
N LYS A 83 8.39 4.77 7.71
CA LYS A 83 8.32 5.86 8.69
C LYS A 83 6.94 5.91 9.34
N ALA A 84 5.87 5.69 8.58
CA ALA A 84 4.52 5.62 9.12
C ALA A 84 4.40 4.48 10.15
N SER A 85 4.89 3.27 9.85
CA SER A 85 4.81 2.14 10.79
C SER A 85 5.52 2.39 12.12
N SER A 86 6.59 3.19 12.13
CA SER A 86 7.30 3.55 13.36
C SER A 86 6.54 4.48 14.32
N LEU A 87 5.33 4.91 13.95
CA LEU A 87 4.52 5.85 14.73
C LEU A 87 3.47 5.17 15.64
N GLY A 88 3.33 3.85 15.54
CA GLY A 88 2.40 3.06 16.35
C GLY A 88 2.69 1.57 16.26
N ASP A 89 1.73 0.77 16.70
CA ASP A 89 1.87 -0.69 16.82
C ASP A 89 1.30 -1.42 15.59
N ILE A 90 0.29 -0.83 14.92
CA ILE A 90 -0.38 -1.40 13.77
C ILE A 90 -0.44 -0.35 12.66
N LEU A 91 0.11 -0.68 11.47
CA LEU A 91 -0.02 0.15 10.28
C LEU A 91 -1.11 -0.39 9.36
N VAL A 92 -2.17 0.39 9.18
CA VAL A 92 -3.23 0.17 8.21
C VAL A 92 -3.02 1.06 6.98
N VAL A 93 -3.06 0.47 5.79
CA VAL A 93 -2.92 1.18 4.51
C VAL A 93 -4.19 1.06 3.69
N GLY A 94 -4.88 2.17 3.45
CA GLY A 94 -5.99 2.26 2.52
C GLY A 94 -5.48 2.47 1.09
N ILE A 95 -5.91 1.63 0.14
CA ILE A 95 -5.54 1.75 -1.27
C ILE A 95 -6.77 2.13 -2.08
N ASN A 96 -6.68 3.21 -2.85
CA ASN A 96 -7.73 3.60 -3.78
C ASN A 96 -7.95 2.53 -4.84
N SER A 97 -9.20 2.14 -5.11
CA SER A 97 -9.56 1.23 -6.21
C SER A 97 -9.17 1.81 -7.58
N ASN A 98 -9.27 1.02 -8.63
CA ASN A 98 -8.98 1.47 -9.99
C ASN A 98 -9.90 2.62 -10.40
N SER A 99 -11.20 2.52 -10.09
CA SER A 99 -12.18 3.58 -10.36
C SER A 99 -11.85 4.88 -9.64
N SER A 100 -11.50 4.77 -8.35
CA SER A 100 -11.10 5.92 -7.53
C SER A 100 -9.82 6.58 -8.05
N VAL A 101 -8.82 5.79 -8.44
CA VAL A 101 -7.57 6.35 -9.04
C VAL A 101 -7.86 7.04 -10.36
N THR A 102 -8.67 6.44 -11.24
CA THR A 102 -9.06 7.06 -12.51
C THR A 102 -9.75 8.40 -12.31
N LEU A 103 -10.64 8.49 -11.33
CA LEU A 103 -11.33 9.73 -10.99
C LEU A 103 -10.36 10.83 -10.51
N ILE A 104 -9.35 10.48 -9.70
CA ILE A 104 -8.41 11.43 -9.08
C ILE A 104 -7.26 11.81 -10.02
N LYS A 105 -6.77 10.85 -10.84
CA LYS A 105 -5.53 10.99 -11.63
C LYS A 105 -5.75 11.02 -13.14
N GLY A 106 -7.00 10.80 -13.58
CA GLY A 106 -7.37 10.77 -15.01
C GLY A 106 -7.36 9.37 -15.62
N PRO A 107 -7.89 9.23 -16.86
CA PRO A 107 -8.22 7.94 -17.48
C PRO A 107 -7.01 7.09 -17.86
N LYS A 108 -5.81 7.65 -17.82
CA LYS A 108 -4.55 6.90 -18.07
C LYS A 108 -3.97 6.25 -16.81
N ARG A 109 -4.68 6.32 -15.70
CA ARG A 109 -4.25 5.78 -14.40
C ARG A 109 -5.39 4.96 -13.76
N PRO A 110 -5.13 3.91 -12.97
CA PRO A 110 -3.80 3.43 -12.61
C PRO A 110 -3.13 2.62 -13.74
N LEU A 111 -1.82 2.35 -13.62
CA LEU A 111 -1.07 1.45 -14.50
C LEU A 111 -1.11 0.01 -13.97
N VAL A 112 -1.19 -0.14 -12.65
CA VAL A 112 -1.22 -1.44 -11.96
C VAL A 112 -2.60 -1.65 -11.35
N ASP A 113 -3.17 -2.83 -11.59
CA ASP A 113 -4.47 -3.21 -11.05
C ASP A 113 -4.51 -3.16 -9.52
N GLU A 114 -5.69 -2.85 -8.95
CA GLU A 114 -5.86 -2.65 -7.52
C GLU A 114 -5.49 -3.86 -6.69
N SER A 115 -5.78 -5.09 -7.18
CA SER A 115 -5.43 -6.33 -6.49
C SER A 115 -3.92 -6.51 -6.41
N ALA A 116 -3.21 -6.27 -7.51
CA ALA A 116 -1.75 -6.32 -7.55
C ALA A 116 -1.11 -5.23 -6.68
N ARG A 117 -1.68 -4.00 -6.66
CA ARG A 117 -1.20 -2.93 -5.78
C ARG A 117 -1.38 -3.30 -4.30
N ALA A 118 -2.52 -3.89 -3.95
CA ALA A 118 -2.79 -4.35 -2.60
C ALA A 118 -1.84 -5.47 -2.18
N GLU A 119 -1.60 -6.44 -3.06
CA GLU A 119 -0.68 -7.55 -2.83
C GLU A 119 0.77 -7.05 -2.63
N ILE A 120 1.27 -6.17 -3.50
CA ILE A 120 2.61 -5.59 -3.40
C ILE A 120 2.78 -4.84 -2.07
N VAL A 121 1.80 -4.01 -1.67
CA VAL A 121 1.88 -3.24 -0.42
C VAL A 121 1.78 -4.14 0.81
N SER A 122 0.90 -5.15 0.78
CA SER A 122 0.75 -6.11 1.89
C SER A 122 1.99 -7.00 2.10
N SER A 123 2.79 -7.21 1.04
CA SER A 123 4.05 -7.96 1.10
C SER A 123 5.16 -7.22 1.85
N LEU A 124 4.99 -5.93 2.14
CA LEU A 124 5.94 -5.18 2.97
C LEU A 124 5.81 -5.62 4.42
N TYR A 125 6.92 -6.08 5.03
CA TYR A 125 6.91 -6.66 6.38
C TYR A 125 6.40 -5.71 7.47
N PHE A 126 6.55 -4.39 7.26
CA PHE A 126 6.14 -3.33 8.19
C PHE A 126 4.70 -2.81 7.92
N VAL A 127 3.95 -3.41 7.00
CA VAL A 127 2.53 -3.14 6.79
C VAL A 127 1.75 -4.29 7.41
N ASP A 128 0.81 -3.98 8.31
CA ASP A 128 0.03 -4.98 9.02
C ASP A 128 -1.26 -5.30 8.24
N TYR A 129 -1.99 -4.27 7.83
CA TYR A 129 -3.25 -4.47 7.09
C TYR A 129 -3.37 -3.52 5.90
N VAL A 130 -4.00 -4.04 4.85
CA VAL A 130 -4.34 -3.31 3.62
C VAL A 130 -5.82 -3.47 3.37
N THR A 131 -6.50 -2.39 2.96
CA THR A 131 -7.88 -2.44 2.50
C THR A 131 -8.07 -1.57 1.27
N LEU A 132 -9.00 -1.96 0.39
CA LEU A 132 -9.38 -1.18 -0.78
C LEU A 132 -10.57 -0.28 -0.45
N PHE A 133 -10.66 0.88 -1.10
CA PHE A 133 -11.80 1.76 -1.01
C PHE A 133 -12.06 2.49 -2.33
N ASP A 134 -13.34 2.74 -2.64
CA ASP A 134 -13.80 3.26 -3.93
C ASP A 134 -13.99 4.78 -3.95
N GLU A 135 -14.12 5.39 -2.79
CA GLU A 135 -14.40 6.81 -2.69
C GLU A 135 -13.19 7.66 -3.13
N PRO A 136 -13.42 8.87 -3.66
CA PRO A 136 -12.33 9.78 -4.02
C PRO A 136 -11.52 10.26 -2.82
N ASP A 137 -12.11 10.21 -1.63
CA ASP A 137 -11.46 10.56 -0.37
C ASP A 137 -11.63 9.46 0.70
N PRO A 138 -10.72 9.37 1.67
CA PRO A 138 -10.70 8.29 2.65
C PRO A 138 -11.60 8.51 3.87
N LEU A 139 -12.52 9.48 3.89
CA LEU A 139 -13.24 9.87 5.10
C LEU A 139 -14.02 8.72 5.73
N ASN A 140 -14.71 7.91 4.92
CA ASN A 140 -15.48 6.77 5.42
C ASN A 140 -14.55 5.70 6.00
N LEU A 141 -13.43 5.44 5.34
CA LEU A 141 -12.44 4.50 5.85
C LEU A 141 -11.80 5.01 7.16
N ILE A 142 -11.50 6.31 7.27
CA ILE A 142 -11.00 6.92 8.51
C ILE A 142 -12.02 6.79 9.65
N LYS A 143 -13.32 6.87 9.37
CA LYS A 143 -14.38 6.64 10.38
C LYS A 143 -14.41 5.18 10.88
N ILE A 144 -14.11 4.22 10.00
CA ILE A 144 -14.03 2.79 10.38
C ILE A 144 -12.78 2.55 11.24
N VAL A 145 -11.64 3.05 10.80
CA VAL A 145 -10.35 2.84 11.47
C VAL A 145 -10.22 3.64 12.76
N LEU A 146 -10.69 4.90 12.81
CA LEU A 146 -10.49 5.86 13.91
C LEU A 146 -9.05 5.80 14.45
N PRO A 147 -8.04 6.16 13.62
CA PRO A 147 -6.65 5.95 13.96
C PRO A 147 -6.16 6.91 15.05
N ASP A 148 -5.19 6.46 15.86
CA ASP A 148 -4.44 7.32 16.78
C ASP A 148 -3.50 8.27 16.03
N VAL A 149 -3.00 7.81 14.86
CA VAL A 149 -2.10 8.60 14.02
C VAL A 149 -2.56 8.53 12.56
N LEU A 150 -3.02 9.64 12.02
CA LEU A 150 -3.28 9.81 10.58
C LEU A 150 -2.02 10.34 9.90
N VAL A 151 -1.49 9.60 8.94
CA VAL A 151 -0.25 9.96 8.24
C VAL A 151 -0.52 10.41 6.81
N LYS A 152 0.13 11.51 6.41
CA LYS A 152 0.11 12.05 5.04
C LYS A 152 1.49 12.54 4.61
N GLY A 153 1.69 12.66 3.29
CA GLY A 153 2.87 13.32 2.76
C GLY A 153 2.90 14.82 3.10
N SER A 154 4.08 15.39 3.25
CA SER A 154 4.26 16.82 3.58
C SER A 154 3.82 17.77 2.46
N ASP A 155 3.57 17.25 1.26
CA ASP A 155 2.95 17.96 0.13
C ASP A 155 1.49 18.35 0.37
N TRP A 156 0.83 17.75 1.36
CA TRP A 156 -0.54 18.08 1.76
C TRP A 156 -0.53 19.14 2.87
N PRO A 157 -1.12 20.34 2.65
CA PRO A 157 -1.38 21.28 3.72
C PRO A 157 -2.27 20.66 4.78
N GLU A 158 -1.98 20.88 6.05
CA GLU A 158 -2.69 20.21 7.15
C GLU A 158 -4.20 20.47 7.14
N ASN A 159 -4.61 21.69 6.79
CA ASN A 159 -6.01 22.11 6.68
C ASN A 159 -6.77 21.46 5.49
N LYS A 160 -6.06 20.77 4.59
CA LYS A 160 -6.66 20.05 3.46
C LYS A 160 -6.62 18.52 3.65
N ILE A 161 -6.13 18.06 4.79
CA ILE A 161 -6.08 16.61 5.08
C ILE A 161 -7.48 16.15 5.51
N VAL A 162 -8.12 15.38 4.63
CA VAL A 162 -9.43 14.77 4.91
C VAL A 162 -9.34 13.90 6.16
N GLY A 163 -10.32 14.08 7.08
CA GLY A 163 -10.39 13.33 8.33
C GLY A 163 -9.51 13.88 9.48
N ALA A 164 -8.70 14.91 9.25
CA ALA A 164 -7.83 15.49 10.28
C ALA A 164 -8.60 15.92 11.53
N ASP A 165 -9.70 16.64 11.36
CA ASP A 165 -10.53 17.12 12.46
C ASP A 165 -11.23 15.97 13.20
N LEU A 166 -11.64 14.94 12.47
CA LEU A 166 -12.24 13.74 13.07
C LEU A 166 -11.22 13.05 13.99
N VAL A 167 -10.03 12.79 13.49
CA VAL A 167 -8.94 12.13 14.24
C VAL A 167 -8.56 12.95 15.48
N LYS A 168 -8.39 14.28 15.34
CA LYS A 168 -8.07 15.16 16.47
C LYS A 168 -9.17 15.16 17.54
N ARG A 169 -10.45 15.20 17.14
CA ARG A 169 -11.57 15.15 18.09
C ARG A 169 -11.63 13.84 18.90
N HIS A 170 -11.09 12.76 18.34
CA HIS A 170 -10.98 11.46 19.02
C HIS A 170 -9.65 11.26 19.76
N GLY A 171 -8.89 12.33 19.99
CA GLY A 171 -7.62 12.29 20.73
C GLY A 171 -6.41 11.84 19.91
N GLY A 172 -6.60 11.55 18.63
CA GLY A 172 -5.50 11.21 17.73
C GLY A 172 -4.75 12.44 17.20
N LYS A 173 -3.70 12.20 16.41
CA LYS A 173 -2.87 13.24 15.80
C LYS A 173 -2.68 13.03 14.30
N VAL A 174 -2.38 14.12 13.59
CA VAL A 174 -1.96 14.09 12.18
C VAL A 174 -0.45 14.25 12.13
N VAL A 175 0.22 13.38 11.36
CA VAL A 175 1.66 13.45 11.13
C VAL A 175 1.92 13.58 9.65
N ARG A 176 2.71 14.58 9.25
CA ARG A 176 3.15 14.76 7.88
C ARG A 176 4.58 14.28 7.72
N ILE A 177 4.80 13.35 6.78
CA ILE A 177 6.12 12.77 6.51
C ILE A 177 6.69 13.42 5.24
N GLU A 178 7.94 13.85 5.30
CA GLU A 178 8.65 14.39 4.14
C GLU A 178 8.77 13.33 3.04
N LEU A 179 8.47 13.76 1.82
CA LEU A 179 8.60 12.91 0.65
C LEU A 179 10.07 12.82 0.20
N THR A 180 10.46 11.67 -0.35
CA THR A 180 11.79 11.51 -0.92
C THR A 180 11.93 12.35 -2.19
N PRO A 181 12.85 13.33 -2.24
CA PRO A 181 13.02 14.18 -3.41
C PRO A 181 13.38 13.37 -4.67
N GLY A 182 12.90 13.85 -5.82
CA GLY A 182 13.23 13.28 -7.12
C GLY A 182 12.61 11.92 -7.45
N VAL A 183 11.74 11.40 -6.58
CA VAL A 183 11.10 10.08 -6.78
C VAL A 183 9.59 10.21 -6.74
N SER A 184 8.94 9.88 -7.85
CA SER A 184 7.47 9.79 -7.94
C SER A 184 7.05 8.87 -9.08
N THR A 185 5.83 8.34 -9.02
CA THR A 185 5.26 7.57 -10.14
C THR A 185 5.25 8.37 -11.44
N SER A 186 4.90 9.66 -11.39
CA SER A 186 4.91 10.53 -12.58
C SER A 186 6.31 10.65 -13.19
N LYS A 187 7.34 10.79 -12.36
CA LYS A 187 8.73 10.84 -12.83
C LYS A 187 9.20 9.52 -13.48
N ILE A 188 8.74 8.39 -12.97
CA ILE A 188 9.02 7.07 -13.58
C ILE A 188 8.36 6.99 -14.94
N ILE A 189 7.08 7.36 -15.06
CA ILE A 189 6.34 7.36 -16.32
C ILE A 189 7.01 8.28 -17.35
N GLU A 190 7.34 9.51 -16.96
CA GLU A 190 8.07 10.48 -17.80
C GLU A 190 9.38 9.87 -18.33
N THR A 191 10.18 9.29 -17.43
CA THR A 191 11.45 8.64 -17.82
C THR A 191 11.26 7.49 -18.80
N ILE A 192 10.19 6.70 -18.64
CA ILE A 192 9.87 5.60 -19.58
C ILE A 192 9.45 6.18 -20.92
N THR A 193 8.57 7.18 -20.94
CA THR A 193 8.12 7.82 -22.17
C THR A 193 9.29 8.44 -22.94
N ASP A 194 10.16 9.17 -22.26
CA ASP A 194 11.32 9.84 -22.87
C ASP A 194 12.34 8.86 -23.47
N ARG A 195 12.44 7.64 -22.91
CA ARG A 195 13.44 6.66 -23.37
C ARG A 195 12.94 5.69 -24.42
N TYR A 196 11.64 5.41 -24.45
CA TYR A 196 11.08 4.32 -25.24
C TYR A 196 9.97 4.73 -26.20
N CYS A 197 9.44 5.95 -26.13
CA CYS A 197 8.45 6.51 -27.06
C CYS A 197 9.02 7.68 -27.85
#